data_f3ed766dcc9000264780052df17eb7a2
#
_entry.id   f3ed766dcc9000264780052df17eb7a2
#
_cell.length_a   1.000
_cell.length_b   1.000
_cell.length_c   1.000
_cell.angle_alpha   90.00
_cell.angle_beta   90.00
_cell.angle_gamma   90.00
#
_symmetry.space_group_name_H-M   'P 1'
#
loop_
_entity.id
_entity.type
_entity.pdbx_description
1 polymer ?
#
loop_
_entity_poly.entity_id
_entity_poly.type
_entity_poly.pdbx_seq_one_letter_code
_entity_poly.pdbx_strand_id
1 'polypeptide(L)'
;MENRFAGRTNVALSDQGREQAQSLAKRLAKESLSAFYASPLDRTMETASILAKPQAKSVQSEPAFREIDHGVWEGLTRQEAETKYGEMYARWEEDPFNYAPEGGESGLSVTARAMPALLSLVEKHSGETICVISHKATIRLLLSAVLGFDPRTYRDHLDLSPASLTILDFRDACHGRLTVFNDVAHYAKDGGAIPPPPVGRLSKVWGKGNLGKS
;
A
#
# COMPACT_ATOMS: atom_id res chain seq x y z
N MET A 1 -18.25 4.75 -0.48
CA MET A 1 -17.84 4.12 0.80
C MET A 1 -17.15 5.16 1.65
N GLU A 2 -17.55 5.32 2.90
CA GLU A 2 -16.85 6.19 3.85
C GLU A 2 -15.43 5.69 4.05
N ASN A 3 -14.47 6.61 4.06
CA ASN A 3 -13.04 6.31 4.19
C ASN A 3 -12.71 6.05 5.67
N ARG A 4 -12.97 4.80 6.13
CA ARG A 4 -12.74 4.37 7.52
C ARG A 4 -11.36 3.77 7.68
N PHE A 5 -10.76 3.93 8.85
CA PHE A 5 -9.54 3.24 9.23
C PHE A 5 -9.82 1.72 9.24
N ALA A 6 -9.09 0.98 8.42
CA ALA A 6 -9.23 -0.47 8.28
C ALA A 6 -7.83 -1.09 8.15
N GLY A 7 -7.08 -1.08 9.23
CA GLY A 7 -5.75 -1.68 9.29
C GLY A 7 -5.85 -3.19 9.46
N ARG A 8 -5.93 -3.66 10.70
CA ARG A 8 -6.04 -5.10 11.02
C ARG A 8 -7.43 -5.67 10.80
N THR A 9 -8.45 -4.82 10.68
CA THR A 9 -9.82 -5.29 10.44
C THR A 9 -9.88 -6.11 9.16
N ASN A 10 -10.38 -7.34 9.28
CA ASN A 10 -10.43 -8.29 8.18
C ASN A 10 -11.69 -8.04 7.31
N VAL A 11 -11.58 -7.08 6.40
CA VAL A 11 -12.64 -6.72 5.46
C VAL A 11 -12.47 -7.53 4.17
N ALA A 12 -13.56 -8.13 3.68
CA ALA A 12 -13.57 -8.86 2.42
C ALA A 12 -13.28 -7.94 1.21
N LEU A 13 -12.76 -8.53 0.15
CA LEU A 13 -12.56 -7.83 -1.12
C LEU A 13 -13.93 -7.48 -1.73
N SER A 14 -14.09 -6.27 -2.25
CA SER A 14 -15.31 -5.87 -2.96
C SER A 14 -15.37 -6.48 -4.36
N ASP A 15 -16.57 -6.52 -4.98
CA ASP A 15 -16.72 -7.01 -6.36
C ASP A 15 -15.87 -6.19 -7.33
N GLN A 16 -15.84 -4.87 -7.18
CA GLN A 16 -14.93 -4.01 -7.94
C GLN A 16 -13.45 -4.38 -7.72
N GLY A 17 -13.05 -4.68 -6.49
CA GLY A 17 -11.69 -5.12 -6.18
C GLY A 17 -11.36 -6.45 -6.85
N ARG A 18 -12.31 -7.38 -6.94
CA ARG A 18 -12.16 -8.66 -7.66
C ARG A 18 -11.97 -8.42 -9.16
N GLU A 19 -12.75 -7.55 -9.77
CA GLU A 19 -12.62 -7.18 -11.18
C GLU A 19 -11.26 -6.55 -11.48
N GLN A 20 -10.79 -5.65 -10.62
CA GLN A 20 -9.46 -5.02 -10.73
C GLN A 20 -8.35 -6.06 -10.59
N ALA A 21 -8.45 -6.98 -9.62
CA ALA A 21 -7.49 -8.06 -9.44
C ALA A 21 -7.47 -9.03 -10.65
N GLN A 22 -8.64 -9.36 -11.23
CA GLN A 22 -8.73 -10.18 -12.44
C GLN A 22 -8.08 -9.48 -13.64
N SER A 23 -8.24 -8.17 -13.79
CA SER A 23 -7.60 -7.39 -14.84
C SER A 23 -6.08 -7.37 -14.67
N LEU A 24 -5.59 -7.22 -13.44
CA LEU A 24 -4.17 -7.32 -13.13
C LEU A 24 -3.63 -8.74 -13.39
N ALA A 25 -4.38 -9.77 -13.03
CA ALA A 25 -4.00 -11.18 -13.32
C ALA A 25 -3.82 -11.44 -14.82
N LYS A 26 -4.71 -10.91 -15.66
CA LYS A 26 -4.58 -11.00 -17.13
C LYS A 26 -3.32 -10.30 -17.63
N ARG A 27 -3.00 -9.11 -17.08
CA ARG A 27 -1.79 -8.37 -17.42
C ARG A 27 -0.52 -9.13 -17.05
N LEU A 28 -0.49 -9.73 -15.86
CA LEU A 28 0.67 -10.46 -15.34
C LEU A 28 0.77 -11.90 -15.83
N ALA A 29 -0.22 -12.41 -16.57
CA ALA A 29 -0.26 -13.82 -17.00
C ALA A 29 0.91 -14.24 -17.90
N LYS A 30 1.56 -13.27 -18.58
CA LYS A 30 2.71 -13.51 -19.45
C LYS A 30 4.06 -13.28 -18.77
N GLU A 31 4.04 -12.73 -17.54
CA GLU A 31 5.25 -12.49 -16.77
C GLU A 31 5.71 -13.78 -16.09
N SER A 32 7.01 -14.01 -16.03
CA SER A 32 7.57 -15.16 -15.33
C SER A 32 7.70 -14.85 -13.84
N LEU A 33 6.66 -15.14 -13.05
CA LEU A 33 6.65 -14.90 -11.60
C LEU A 33 6.99 -16.21 -10.86
N SER A 34 8.09 -16.22 -10.11
CA SER A 34 8.57 -17.39 -9.39
C SER A 34 7.75 -17.71 -8.15
N ALA A 35 7.26 -16.69 -7.43
CA ALA A 35 6.52 -16.85 -6.18
C ALA A 35 5.52 -15.72 -5.95
N PHE A 36 4.51 -16.02 -5.12
CA PHE A 36 3.51 -15.06 -4.65
C PHE A 36 3.49 -15.04 -3.12
N TYR A 37 3.65 -13.85 -2.55
CA TYR A 37 3.57 -13.58 -1.13
C TYR A 37 2.45 -12.59 -0.83
N ALA A 38 1.71 -12.80 0.24
CA ALA A 38 0.62 -11.90 0.61
C ALA A 38 0.53 -11.69 2.12
N SER A 39 0.10 -10.51 2.52
CA SER A 39 -0.43 -10.30 3.86
C SER A 39 -1.53 -11.33 4.16
N PRO A 40 -1.66 -11.83 5.41
CA PRO A 40 -2.65 -12.83 5.77
C PRO A 40 -4.11 -12.32 5.77
N LEU A 41 -4.35 -11.03 5.55
CA LEU A 41 -5.71 -10.49 5.53
C LEU A 41 -6.49 -10.95 4.29
N ASP A 42 -7.78 -11.30 4.46
CA ASP A 42 -8.60 -11.93 3.42
C ASP A 42 -8.55 -11.19 2.08
N ARG A 43 -8.66 -9.85 2.09
CA ARG A 43 -8.59 -9.03 0.87
C ARG A 43 -7.29 -9.19 0.08
N THR A 44 -6.18 -9.39 0.76
CA THR A 44 -4.87 -9.59 0.13
C THR A 44 -4.64 -11.04 -0.28
N MET A 45 -5.06 -12.00 0.52
CA MET A 45 -5.00 -13.42 0.19
C MET A 45 -5.90 -13.75 -1.01
N GLU A 46 -7.12 -13.19 -1.07
CA GLU A 46 -8.03 -13.36 -2.21
C GLU A 46 -7.43 -12.71 -3.48
N THR A 47 -6.91 -11.48 -3.39
CA THR A 47 -6.21 -10.83 -4.50
C THR A 47 -5.05 -11.69 -5.00
N ALA A 48 -4.18 -12.14 -4.09
CA ALA A 48 -3.03 -12.97 -4.45
C ALA A 48 -3.44 -14.29 -5.12
N SER A 49 -4.51 -14.92 -4.63
CA SER A 49 -5.05 -16.16 -5.22
C SER A 49 -5.55 -15.93 -6.66
N ILE A 50 -6.20 -14.79 -6.91
CA ILE A 50 -6.64 -14.41 -8.26
C ILE A 50 -5.42 -14.22 -9.18
N LEU A 51 -4.36 -13.55 -8.70
CA LEU A 51 -3.15 -13.29 -9.48
C LEU A 51 -2.32 -14.56 -9.74
N ALA A 52 -2.23 -15.46 -8.77
CA ALA A 52 -1.43 -16.68 -8.86
C ALA A 52 -2.08 -17.78 -9.74
N LYS A 53 -3.41 -17.77 -9.84
CA LYS A 53 -4.20 -18.80 -10.54
C LYS A 53 -3.77 -19.03 -12.01
N PRO A 54 -3.56 -17.99 -12.85
CA PRO A 54 -3.14 -18.20 -14.24
C PRO A 54 -1.77 -18.86 -14.39
N GLN A 55 -0.92 -18.77 -13.36
CA GLN A 55 0.43 -19.33 -13.35
C GLN A 55 0.53 -20.64 -12.56
N ALA A 56 -0.59 -21.19 -12.10
CA ALA A 56 -0.67 -22.43 -11.30
C ALA A 56 0.28 -22.40 -10.07
N LYS A 57 0.46 -21.24 -9.46
CA LYS A 57 1.31 -21.04 -8.26
C LYS A 57 0.48 -21.00 -6.98
N SER A 58 1.09 -21.41 -5.88
CA SER A 58 0.54 -21.22 -4.53
C SER A 58 0.91 -19.84 -3.99
N VAL A 59 0.10 -19.34 -3.08
CA VAL A 59 0.35 -18.10 -2.34
C VAL A 59 0.92 -18.43 -0.95
N GLN A 60 2.02 -17.77 -0.60
CA GLN A 60 2.64 -17.86 0.72
C GLN A 60 2.18 -16.66 1.57
N SER A 61 1.66 -16.96 2.77
CA SER A 61 1.27 -15.91 3.72
C SER A 61 2.51 -15.35 4.41
N GLU A 62 2.63 -14.01 4.41
CA GLU A 62 3.71 -13.29 5.09
C GLU A 62 3.12 -12.25 6.07
N PRO A 63 3.06 -12.58 7.37
CA PRO A 63 2.48 -11.70 8.38
C PRO A 63 3.15 -10.33 8.50
N ALA A 64 4.42 -10.21 8.11
CA ALA A 64 5.14 -8.95 8.15
C ALA A 64 4.56 -7.92 7.15
N PHE A 65 3.81 -8.35 6.14
CA PHE A 65 3.19 -7.45 5.15
C PHE A 65 1.75 -7.01 5.49
N ARG A 66 1.28 -7.24 6.73
CA ARG A 66 -0.03 -6.73 7.18
C ARG A 66 -0.10 -5.21 7.08
N GLU A 67 -1.33 -4.68 6.98
CA GLU A 67 -1.56 -3.24 7.07
C GLU A 67 -1.21 -2.73 8.47
N ILE A 68 -0.95 -1.42 8.55
CA ILE A 68 -0.76 -0.73 9.81
C ILE A 68 -1.99 -0.87 10.69
N ASP A 69 -1.79 -1.24 11.96
CA ASP A 69 -2.87 -1.30 12.95
C ASP A 69 -3.20 0.12 13.43
N HIS A 70 -4.45 0.53 13.29
CA HIS A 70 -4.91 1.83 13.74
C HIS A 70 -5.46 1.83 15.18
N GLY A 71 -5.35 0.72 15.91
CA GLY A 71 -5.74 0.59 17.30
C GLY A 71 -7.17 1.06 17.56
N VAL A 72 -7.34 2.00 18.50
CA VAL A 72 -8.66 2.53 18.89
C VAL A 72 -9.40 3.29 17.77
N TRP A 73 -8.76 3.53 16.63
CA TRP A 73 -9.40 4.19 15.47
C TRP A 73 -9.95 3.20 14.44
N GLU A 74 -9.71 1.89 14.61
CA GLU A 74 -10.27 0.89 13.68
C GLU A 74 -11.79 1.06 13.53
N GLY A 75 -12.26 1.13 12.28
CA GLY A 75 -13.66 1.34 11.93
C GLY A 75 -14.15 2.79 11.97
N LEU A 76 -13.38 3.75 12.51
CA LEU A 76 -13.73 5.17 12.51
C LEU A 76 -13.36 5.84 11.18
N THR A 77 -14.12 6.85 10.79
CA THR A 77 -13.68 7.82 9.78
C THR A 77 -12.61 8.74 10.36
N ARG A 78 -11.87 9.47 9.50
CA ARG A 78 -10.91 10.47 9.96
C ARG A 78 -11.56 11.53 10.84
N GLN A 79 -12.75 12.00 10.45
CA GLN A 79 -13.49 13.01 11.20
C GLN A 79 -13.95 12.52 12.57
N GLU A 80 -14.44 11.25 12.65
CA GLU A 80 -14.81 10.62 13.92
C GLU A 80 -13.59 10.47 14.85
N ALA A 81 -12.43 10.04 14.29
CA ALA A 81 -11.19 9.92 15.05
C ALA A 81 -10.67 11.28 15.55
N GLU A 82 -10.66 12.30 14.69
CA GLU A 82 -10.29 13.67 15.05
C GLU A 82 -11.20 14.24 16.16
N THR A 83 -12.52 14.06 16.02
CA THR A 83 -13.49 14.56 17.01
C THR A 83 -13.32 13.86 18.36
N LYS A 84 -13.11 12.53 18.35
CA LYS A 84 -13.06 11.73 19.58
C LYS A 84 -11.70 11.76 20.27
N TYR A 85 -10.61 11.87 19.48
CA TYR A 85 -9.23 11.74 19.96
C TYR A 85 -8.35 12.93 19.54
N GLY A 86 -8.87 14.15 19.51
CA GLY A 86 -8.29 15.35 18.94
C GLY A 86 -6.78 15.53 19.11
N GLU A 87 -6.27 15.51 20.36
CA GLU A 87 -4.82 15.67 20.60
C GLU A 87 -4.01 14.49 20.04
N MET A 88 -4.46 13.26 20.25
CA MET A 88 -3.82 12.05 19.71
C MET A 88 -3.81 12.07 18.17
N TYR A 89 -4.94 12.49 17.57
CA TYR A 89 -5.06 12.60 16.13
C TYR A 89 -4.12 13.68 15.57
N ALA A 90 -4.03 14.85 16.22
CA ALA A 90 -3.14 15.93 15.79
C ALA A 90 -1.66 15.52 15.82
N ARG A 91 -1.21 14.83 16.87
CA ARG A 91 0.16 14.30 16.97
C ARG A 91 0.47 13.28 15.90
N TRP A 92 -0.48 12.40 15.59
CA TRP A 92 -0.32 11.43 14.52
C TRP A 92 -0.34 12.10 13.13
N GLU A 93 -1.13 13.15 12.90
CA GLU A 93 -1.10 13.91 11.65
C GLU A 93 0.24 14.62 11.47
N GLU A 94 0.88 15.07 12.53
CA GLU A 94 2.19 15.73 12.51
C GLU A 94 3.32 14.73 12.21
N ASP A 95 3.35 13.58 12.90
CA ASP A 95 4.39 12.56 12.72
C ASP A 95 3.82 11.13 12.79
N PRO A 96 3.25 10.63 11.70
CA PRO A 96 2.67 9.28 11.64
C PRO A 96 3.72 8.17 11.61
N PHE A 97 4.98 8.53 11.43
CA PHE A 97 6.07 7.56 11.43
C PHE A 97 6.49 7.19 12.86
N ASN A 98 6.60 8.15 13.74
CA ASN A 98 7.01 7.91 15.12
C ASN A 98 5.83 7.76 16.08
N TYR A 99 4.67 8.32 15.76
CA TYR A 99 3.51 8.30 16.63
C TYR A 99 2.48 7.24 16.18
N ALA A 100 1.95 6.50 17.17
CA ALA A 100 0.89 5.50 16.96
C ALA A 100 -0.37 5.90 17.73
N PRO A 101 -1.58 5.62 17.21
CA PRO A 101 -2.78 5.63 18.03
C PRO A 101 -2.68 4.55 19.12
N GLU A 102 -3.42 4.74 20.20
CA GLU A 102 -3.46 3.79 21.31
C GLU A 102 -3.83 2.39 20.83
N GLY A 103 -3.03 1.38 21.20
CA GLY A 103 -3.20 -0.01 20.79
C GLY A 103 -2.89 -0.28 19.30
N GLY A 104 -2.34 0.71 18.58
CA GLY A 104 -1.98 0.62 17.17
C GLY A 104 -0.48 0.57 16.91
N GLU A 105 -0.10 0.68 15.64
CA GLU A 105 1.28 0.71 15.15
C GLU A 105 1.66 2.11 14.65
N SER A 106 2.92 2.49 14.86
CA SER A 106 3.55 3.61 14.15
C SER A 106 4.11 3.16 12.80
N GLY A 107 4.42 4.10 11.92
CA GLY A 107 5.11 3.80 10.67
C GLY A 107 6.46 3.12 10.91
N LEU A 108 7.18 3.50 11.99
CA LEU A 108 8.43 2.86 12.41
C LEU A 108 8.21 1.36 12.75
N SER A 109 7.17 1.04 13.50
CA SER A 109 6.84 -0.36 13.85
C SER A 109 6.54 -1.20 12.62
N VAL A 110 5.78 -0.64 11.66
CA VAL A 110 5.49 -1.30 10.38
C VAL A 110 6.76 -1.51 9.57
N THR A 111 7.61 -0.50 9.47
CA THR A 111 8.89 -0.59 8.74
C THR A 111 9.81 -1.62 9.38
N ALA A 112 9.88 -1.65 10.71
CA ALA A 112 10.72 -2.59 11.46
C ALA A 112 10.34 -4.07 11.24
N ARG A 113 9.05 -4.37 10.98
CA ARG A 113 8.62 -5.74 10.65
C ARG A 113 8.65 -6.04 9.15
N ALA A 114 8.28 -5.10 8.31
CA ALA A 114 8.09 -5.35 6.88
C ALA A 114 9.39 -5.29 6.07
N MET A 115 10.34 -4.39 6.45
CA MET A 115 11.59 -4.23 5.70
C MET A 115 12.50 -5.46 5.79
N PRO A 116 12.78 -6.07 6.96
CA PRO A 116 13.56 -7.31 7.02
C PRO A 116 12.93 -8.45 6.21
N ALA A 117 11.60 -8.57 6.24
CA ALA A 117 10.90 -9.59 5.44
C ALA A 117 11.09 -9.34 3.93
N LEU A 118 10.97 -8.09 3.47
CA LEU A 118 11.22 -7.75 2.07
C LEU A 118 12.65 -8.09 1.66
N LEU A 119 13.65 -7.71 2.44
CA LEU A 119 15.06 -7.97 2.13
C LEU A 119 15.37 -9.48 2.12
N SER A 120 14.82 -10.25 3.03
CA SER A 120 14.92 -11.71 3.03
C SER A 120 14.35 -12.33 1.74
N LEU A 121 13.23 -11.79 1.23
CA LEU A 121 12.67 -12.25 -0.04
C LEU A 121 13.56 -11.86 -1.23
N VAL A 122 14.15 -10.65 -1.23
CA VAL A 122 15.11 -10.21 -2.26
C VAL A 122 16.32 -11.15 -2.31
N GLU A 123 16.88 -11.52 -1.17
CA GLU A 123 17.99 -12.47 -1.10
C GLU A 123 17.60 -13.88 -1.56
N LYS A 124 16.47 -14.37 -1.06
CA LYS A 124 15.93 -15.71 -1.39
C LYS A 124 15.65 -15.88 -2.88
N HIS A 125 15.21 -14.83 -3.55
CA HIS A 125 14.75 -14.83 -4.95
C HIS A 125 15.71 -14.04 -5.86
N SER A 126 17.00 -14.12 -5.59
CA SER A 126 18.03 -13.45 -6.41
C SER A 126 17.94 -13.92 -7.88
N GLY A 127 17.84 -12.95 -8.82
CA GLY A 127 17.66 -13.23 -10.24
C GLY A 127 16.25 -13.64 -10.66
N GLU A 128 15.29 -13.61 -9.75
CA GLU A 128 13.89 -13.97 -10.01
C GLU A 128 12.96 -12.77 -9.86
N THR A 129 11.76 -12.89 -10.42
CA THR A 129 10.67 -11.93 -10.20
C THR A 129 9.61 -12.57 -9.31
N ILE A 130 9.24 -11.89 -8.23
CA ILE A 130 8.18 -12.32 -7.30
C ILE A 130 7.06 -11.29 -7.24
N CYS A 131 5.89 -11.71 -6.82
CA CYS A 131 4.75 -10.83 -6.58
C CYS A 131 4.46 -10.76 -5.08
N VAL A 132 4.43 -9.53 -4.52
CA VAL A 132 4.10 -9.27 -3.12
C VAL A 132 2.80 -8.47 -3.07
N ILE A 133 1.80 -8.99 -2.36
CA ILE A 133 0.49 -8.34 -2.19
C ILE A 133 0.38 -7.85 -0.74
N SER A 134 0.28 -6.54 -0.59
CA SER A 134 0.25 -5.88 0.70
C SER A 134 -0.77 -4.74 0.71
N HIS A 135 -0.57 -3.73 1.51
CA HIS A 135 -1.53 -2.67 1.78
C HIS A 135 -0.91 -1.29 1.59
N LYS A 136 -1.79 -0.28 1.51
CA LYS A 136 -1.42 1.08 1.12
C LYS A 136 -0.35 1.70 2.03
N ALA A 137 -0.52 1.64 3.37
CA ALA A 137 0.45 2.24 4.27
C ALA A 137 1.75 1.43 4.31
N THR A 138 1.66 0.10 4.38
CA THR A 138 2.84 -0.79 4.40
C THR A 138 3.68 -0.63 3.13
N ILE A 139 3.06 -0.60 1.94
CA ILE A 139 3.79 -0.39 0.67
C ILE A 139 4.47 0.98 0.65
N ARG A 140 3.78 2.05 1.06
CA ARG A 140 4.35 3.40 1.10
C ARG A 140 5.56 3.50 2.02
N LEU A 141 5.49 2.87 3.20
CA LEU A 141 6.59 2.83 4.16
C LEU A 141 7.79 2.04 3.61
N LEU A 142 7.55 0.90 2.97
CA LEU A 142 8.61 0.13 2.30
C LEU A 142 9.26 0.94 1.18
N LEU A 143 8.46 1.62 0.34
CA LEU A 143 8.98 2.48 -0.72
C LEU A 143 9.79 3.65 -0.16
N SER A 144 9.32 4.30 0.91
CA SER A 144 10.06 5.38 1.57
C SER A 144 11.41 4.89 2.10
N ALA A 145 11.46 3.71 2.71
CA ALA A 145 12.69 3.13 3.22
C ALA A 145 13.68 2.74 2.10
N VAL A 146 13.18 2.09 1.02
CA VAL A 146 14.02 1.65 -0.12
C VAL A 146 14.56 2.84 -0.91
N LEU A 147 13.77 3.91 -1.07
CA LEU A 147 14.10 5.06 -1.92
C LEU A 147 14.73 6.22 -1.15
N GLY A 148 14.83 6.12 0.18
CA GLY A 148 15.43 7.15 1.03
C GLY A 148 14.58 8.41 1.18
N PHE A 149 13.25 8.32 1.06
CA PHE A 149 12.36 9.42 1.39
C PHE A 149 12.24 9.61 2.90
N ASP A 150 11.95 10.84 3.34
CA ASP A 150 11.61 11.07 4.74
C ASP A 150 10.36 10.25 5.11
N PRO A 151 10.48 9.22 5.97
CA PRO A 151 9.36 8.33 6.25
C PRO A 151 8.22 9.01 7.03
N ARG A 152 8.43 10.19 7.64
CA ARG A 152 7.38 10.96 8.30
C ARG A 152 6.34 11.48 7.30
N THR A 153 6.74 11.65 6.05
CA THR A 153 5.91 12.16 4.95
C THR A 153 5.44 11.06 3.98
N TYR A 154 5.53 9.77 4.36
CA TYR A 154 5.20 8.64 3.49
C TYR A 154 3.78 8.72 2.89
N ARG A 155 2.85 9.39 3.59
CA ARG A 155 1.48 9.59 3.12
C ARG A 155 1.36 10.71 2.08
N ASP A 156 2.29 11.63 2.09
CA ASP A 156 2.22 12.89 1.34
C ASP A 156 2.86 12.76 -0.05
N HIS A 157 3.90 11.94 -0.18
CA HIS A 157 4.66 11.80 -1.42
C HIS A 157 4.19 10.67 -2.34
N LEU A 158 3.52 9.67 -1.79
CA LEU A 158 3.15 8.48 -2.52
C LEU A 158 1.65 8.25 -2.47
N ASP A 159 0.94 8.35 -3.59
CA ASP A 159 -0.43 7.86 -3.66
C ASP A 159 -0.48 6.48 -4.31
N LEU A 160 -1.31 5.59 -3.78
CA LEU A 160 -1.50 4.23 -4.28
C LEU A 160 -2.98 3.94 -4.47
N SER A 161 -3.31 3.51 -5.67
CA SER A 161 -4.63 3.05 -6.05
C SER A 161 -4.83 1.57 -5.70
N PRO A 162 -6.06 1.12 -5.42
CA PRO A 162 -6.35 -0.30 -5.25
C PRO A 162 -5.90 -1.11 -6.46
N ALA A 163 -5.35 -2.30 -6.24
CA ALA A 163 -4.85 -3.22 -7.26
C ALA A 163 -3.88 -2.58 -8.28
N SER A 164 -3.20 -1.49 -7.92
CA SER A 164 -2.16 -0.90 -8.77
C SER A 164 -0.89 -1.76 -8.79
N LEU A 165 -0.15 -1.66 -9.88
CA LEU A 165 1.15 -2.31 -10.05
C LEU A 165 2.27 -1.32 -9.71
N THR A 166 3.17 -1.74 -8.82
CA THR A 166 4.42 -1.05 -8.51
C THR A 166 5.56 -2.05 -8.66
N ILE A 167 6.62 -1.69 -9.36
CA ILE A 167 7.77 -2.56 -9.61
C ILE A 167 9.02 -1.95 -9.00
N LEU A 168 9.63 -2.71 -8.10
CA LEU A 168 10.96 -2.49 -7.57
C LEU A 168 11.93 -3.49 -8.18
N ASP A 169 13.03 -3.01 -8.69
CA ASP A 169 14.15 -3.79 -9.21
C ASP A 169 15.31 -3.71 -8.22
N PHE A 170 15.76 -4.85 -7.71
CA PHE A 170 16.82 -4.93 -6.71
C PHE A 170 18.08 -5.52 -7.35
N ARG A 171 19.18 -4.76 -7.29
CA ARG A 171 20.50 -5.30 -7.61
C ARG A 171 21.03 -6.17 -6.45
N ASP A 172 20.75 -5.75 -5.22
CA ASP A 172 21.07 -6.41 -3.97
C ASP A 172 20.16 -5.85 -2.86
N ALA A 173 20.25 -6.35 -1.63
CA ALA A 173 19.40 -5.93 -0.53
C ALA A 173 19.50 -4.43 -0.16
N CYS A 174 20.56 -3.75 -0.57
CA CYS A 174 20.79 -2.33 -0.28
C CYS A 174 20.44 -1.38 -1.44
N HIS A 175 20.26 -1.91 -2.65
CA HIS A 175 20.09 -1.08 -3.86
C HIS A 175 18.81 -1.49 -4.61
N GLY A 176 17.72 -0.88 -4.19
CA GLY A 176 16.41 -0.98 -4.87
C GLY A 176 16.17 0.23 -5.78
N ARG A 177 15.53 -0.01 -6.93
CA ARG A 177 15.13 1.00 -7.91
C ARG A 177 13.65 0.87 -8.22
N LEU A 178 12.92 1.97 -8.17
CA LEU A 178 11.52 2.03 -8.60
C LEU A 178 11.48 2.20 -10.12
N THR A 179 10.90 1.26 -10.83
CA THR A 179 10.78 1.27 -12.29
C THR A 179 9.36 1.53 -12.77
N VAL A 180 8.35 1.13 -11.98
CA VAL A 180 6.94 1.43 -12.21
C VAL A 180 6.30 1.81 -10.88
N PHE A 181 5.46 2.85 -10.88
CA PHE A 181 4.75 3.28 -9.69
C PHE A 181 3.27 3.47 -9.96
N ASN A 182 2.43 2.88 -9.11
CA ASN A 182 0.97 3.08 -9.07
C ASN A 182 0.28 2.91 -10.44
N ASP A 183 0.74 1.98 -11.27
CA ASP A 183 0.19 1.76 -12.60
C ASP A 183 -1.13 1.00 -12.53
N VAL A 184 -2.20 1.60 -13.05
CA VAL A 184 -3.57 1.10 -13.09
C VAL A 184 -4.09 0.85 -14.52
N ALA A 185 -3.22 0.87 -15.53
CA ALA A 185 -3.59 0.77 -16.95
C ALA A 185 -4.41 -0.49 -17.27
N HIS A 186 -4.29 -1.55 -16.48
CA HIS A 186 -5.02 -2.81 -16.67
C HIS A 186 -6.53 -2.72 -16.34
N TYR A 187 -6.99 -1.71 -15.62
CA TYR A 187 -8.43 -1.49 -15.35
C TYR A 187 -8.89 -0.05 -15.58
N ALA A 188 -7.98 0.88 -15.89
CA ALA A 188 -8.34 2.23 -16.22
C ALA A 188 -9.10 2.23 -17.56
N LYS A 189 -10.36 2.68 -17.56
CA LYS A 189 -11.13 2.92 -18.78
C LYS A 189 -10.62 4.21 -19.43
N ASP A 190 -10.35 4.17 -20.72
CA ASP A 190 -10.04 5.35 -21.55
C ASP A 190 -8.81 6.18 -21.13
N GLY A 191 -7.63 5.55 -21.15
CA GLY A 191 -6.36 6.29 -21.02
C GLY A 191 -6.06 6.83 -19.62
N GLY A 192 -6.72 6.31 -18.59
CA GLY A 192 -6.45 6.63 -17.20
C GLY A 192 -6.89 8.07 -16.87
N ALA A 193 -8.17 8.28 -16.65
CA ALA A 193 -8.60 9.51 -15.96
C ALA A 193 -7.80 9.60 -14.66
N ILE A 194 -7.05 10.69 -14.49
CA ILE A 194 -6.34 10.98 -13.24
C ILE A 194 -7.40 10.91 -12.12
N PRO A 195 -7.28 9.99 -11.15
CA PRO A 195 -8.25 9.93 -10.07
C PRO A 195 -8.29 11.31 -9.38
N PRO A 196 -9.46 11.76 -8.92
CA PRO A 196 -9.53 13.00 -8.18
C PRO A 196 -8.56 12.92 -7.00
N PRO A 197 -7.86 14.01 -6.66
CA PRO A 197 -6.90 14.01 -5.58
C PRO A 197 -7.58 13.54 -4.30
N PRO A 198 -6.92 12.69 -3.49
CA PRO A 198 -7.49 12.20 -2.25
C PRO A 198 -7.85 13.39 -1.34
N VAL A 199 -9.00 13.29 -0.68
CA VAL A 199 -9.40 14.29 0.32
C VAL A 199 -8.50 14.11 1.55
N GLY A 200 -7.46 14.89 1.65
CA GLY A 200 -6.48 14.86 2.73
C GLY A 200 -5.78 16.21 2.91
N ARG A 201 -4.81 16.27 3.83
CA ARG A 201 -4.05 17.51 4.13
C ARG A 201 -3.46 18.15 2.87
N LEU A 202 -2.90 17.36 1.98
CA LEU A 202 -2.32 17.83 0.72
C LEU A 202 -3.37 18.31 -0.27
N SER A 203 -4.55 17.68 -0.36
CA SER A 203 -5.62 18.18 -1.22
C SER A 203 -6.10 19.57 -0.80
N LYS A 204 -6.04 19.90 0.50
CA LYS A 204 -6.33 21.25 1.00
C LYS A 204 -5.23 22.25 0.62
N VAL A 205 -3.98 21.81 0.50
CA VAL A 205 -2.83 22.66 0.15
C VAL A 205 -2.68 22.77 -1.37
N TRP A 206 -2.78 21.67 -2.10
CA TRP A 206 -2.57 21.60 -3.56
C TRP A 206 -3.81 21.98 -4.36
N GLY A 207 -5.03 21.69 -3.86
CA GLY A 207 -6.29 22.07 -4.52
C GLY A 207 -6.61 23.58 -4.46
N LYS A 208 -5.83 24.36 -3.68
CA LYS A 208 -5.89 25.83 -3.64
C LYS A 208 -4.72 26.49 -4.39
N GLY A 209 -3.95 25.75 -5.13
CA GLY A 209 -2.93 26.31 -6.00
C GLY A 209 -3.60 27.23 -7.01
N ASN A 210 -3.51 28.54 -6.78
CA ASN A 210 -3.74 29.56 -7.79
C ASN A 210 -2.78 29.27 -8.95
N LEU A 211 -3.26 28.53 -9.95
CA LEU A 211 -2.72 28.69 -11.28
C LEU A 211 -3.07 30.10 -11.66
N GLY A 212 -2.08 30.99 -11.54
CA GLY A 212 -2.23 32.40 -11.76
C GLY A 212 -2.94 32.66 -13.07
N LYS A 213 -3.99 33.45 -12.99
CA LYS A 213 -4.48 34.19 -14.14
C LYS A 213 -3.35 35.15 -14.57
N SER A 214 -2.63 34.80 -15.59
CA SER A 214 -1.92 35.73 -16.44
C SER A 214 -2.77 36.03 -17.64
#